data_188ff25b5a5ca5d65d72e08560e14e26
#
_entry.id   188ff25b5a5ca5d65d72e08560e14e26
#
_cell.length_a   1.000
_cell.length_b   1.000
_cell.length_c   1.000
_cell.angle_alpha   90.00
_cell.angle_beta   90.00
_cell.angle_gamma   90.00
#
_symmetry.space_group_name_H-M   'P 1'
#
loop_
_entity.id
_entity.type
_entity.pdbx_description
1 polymer ?
#
loop_
_entity_poly.entity_id
_entity_poly.type
_entity_poly.pdbx_seq_one_letter_code
_entity_poly.pdbx_strand_id
1 'polypeptide(L)'
;MSTRPVPAWSLPPGDAPPIETDATWRAIVTREWAFGGSRGDVDVCVVDSGVDPAHPLVGPLASALAVVSEDGETAIVEDDLGDVCGHGTACAGIIRSLAPDCRLHSIRVLGAGATGAADLILAGLRHAIEAGHRVISLSLSTTKRRFAEELHELADDAYFHRTILVASAHNLPVDSYPWRFSSVISVGSHEERDPLVWYANPDPPVELFARGVDVEVAWPGGVTLRCTGNSFAAPHIAGVAALVLAKHPELTPYQLKSVLHLTATNAGGEG
;
A
#
# COMPACT_ATOMS: atom_id res chain seq x y z
N MET A 1 21.74 -0.02 29.66
CA MET A 1 20.29 0.16 29.81
C MET A 1 19.87 1.29 28.86
N SER A 2 19.23 0.98 27.76
CA SER A 2 18.70 2.01 26.86
C SER A 2 17.45 2.60 27.50
N THR A 3 17.55 3.83 27.99
CA THR A 3 16.39 4.58 28.46
C THR A 3 15.55 4.94 27.25
N ARG A 4 14.39 4.29 27.07
CA ARG A 4 13.41 4.76 26.08
C ARG A 4 13.07 6.21 26.45
N PRO A 5 13.07 7.15 25.49
CA PRO A 5 12.66 8.51 25.77
C PRO A 5 11.20 8.51 26.28
N VAL A 6 10.98 9.14 27.40
CA VAL A 6 9.62 9.32 27.97
C VAL A 6 8.89 10.35 27.11
N PRO A 7 7.62 10.14 26.71
CA PRO A 7 6.86 11.14 25.99
C PRO A 7 6.82 12.47 26.73
N ALA A 8 6.88 13.60 26.01
CA ALA A 8 6.99 14.93 26.60
C ALA A 8 5.85 15.27 27.58
N TRP A 9 4.62 14.77 27.34
CA TRP A 9 3.48 14.96 28.26
C TRP A 9 3.58 14.14 29.57
N SER A 10 4.53 13.22 29.66
CA SER A 10 4.82 12.47 30.90
C SER A 10 5.86 13.15 31.79
N LEU A 11 6.37 14.30 31.35
CA LEU A 11 7.34 15.11 32.11
C LEU A 11 6.61 16.21 32.88
N PRO A 12 7.10 16.58 34.06
CA PRO A 12 6.60 17.76 34.77
C PRO A 12 6.70 19.02 33.93
N PRO A 13 5.78 19.99 34.10
CA PRO A 13 5.88 21.28 33.41
C PRO A 13 7.24 21.94 33.68
N GLY A 14 7.97 22.27 32.60
CA GLY A 14 9.31 22.88 32.66
C GLY A 14 10.48 21.93 32.42
N ASP A 15 10.26 20.61 32.51
CA ASP A 15 11.32 19.60 32.26
C ASP A 15 11.26 19.04 30.83
N ALA A 16 10.23 19.36 30.07
CA ALA A 16 10.12 18.94 28.67
C ALA A 16 11.14 19.72 27.81
N PRO A 17 12.00 19.03 27.04
CA PRO A 17 12.86 19.72 26.09
C PRO A 17 12.03 20.48 25.06
N PRO A 18 12.47 21.65 24.60
CA PRO A 18 11.77 22.36 23.55
C PRO A 18 11.65 21.49 22.30
N ILE A 19 10.47 21.44 21.71
CA ILE A 19 10.28 20.78 20.42
C ILE A 19 10.86 21.73 19.37
N GLU A 20 12.06 21.43 18.89
CA GLU A 20 12.63 22.13 17.76
C GLU A 20 11.94 21.66 16.46
N THR A 21 11.17 22.55 15.86
CA THR A 21 10.59 22.32 14.54
C THR A 21 11.47 23.00 13.48
N ASP A 22 12.21 22.22 12.73
CA ASP A 22 12.91 22.75 11.54
C ASP A 22 11.91 22.87 10.39
N ALA A 23 11.52 24.10 10.07
CA ALA A 23 10.61 24.40 8.97
C ALA A 23 11.27 24.24 7.58
N THR A 24 12.58 24.02 7.54
CA THR A 24 13.33 23.94 6.25
C THR A 24 13.14 22.59 5.55
N TRP A 25 12.65 21.55 6.24
CA TRP A 25 12.47 20.22 5.66
C TRP A 25 11.58 20.23 4.40
N ARG A 26 10.59 21.12 4.31
CA ARG A 26 9.73 21.28 3.12
C ARG A 26 10.51 21.65 1.86
N ALA A 27 11.56 22.43 2.01
CA ALA A 27 12.43 22.82 0.90
C ALA A 27 13.39 21.70 0.48
N ILE A 28 13.66 20.75 1.38
CA ILE A 28 14.58 19.63 1.16
C ILE A 28 13.85 18.44 0.51
N VAL A 29 12.57 18.20 0.86
CA VAL A 29 11.78 17.08 0.36
C VAL A 29 11.33 17.34 -1.07
N THR A 30 12.20 17.01 -2.01
CA THR A 30 11.93 17.01 -3.46
C THR A 30 11.75 15.58 -3.94
N ARG A 31 11.26 15.37 -5.16
CA ARG A 31 11.18 14.03 -5.77
C ARG A 31 12.55 13.39 -5.90
N GLU A 32 13.57 14.18 -6.26
CA GLU A 32 14.97 13.71 -6.34
C GLU A 32 15.46 13.23 -4.96
N TRP A 33 15.21 13.99 -3.92
CA TRP A 33 15.53 13.58 -2.55
C TRP A 33 14.75 12.32 -2.16
N ALA A 34 13.44 12.29 -2.42
CA ALA A 34 12.55 11.22 -1.95
C ALA A 34 12.88 9.86 -2.59
N PHE A 35 13.08 9.82 -3.90
CA PHE A 35 13.26 8.55 -4.61
C PHE A 35 14.18 8.63 -5.85
N GLY A 36 14.82 9.76 -6.14
CA GLY A 36 15.74 9.87 -7.28
C GLY A 36 16.81 8.78 -7.24
N GLY A 37 16.96 8.05 -8.35
CA GLY A 37 17.90 6.93 -8.51
C GLY A 37 17.51 5.64 -7.76
N SER A 38 16.42 5.64 -6.98
CA SER A 38 15.93 4.44 -6.30
C SER A 38 15.31 3.44 -7.28
N ARG A 39 15.44 2.15 -6.99
CA ARG A 39 14.83 1.05 -7.73
C ARG A 39 13.86 0.22 -6.88
N GLY A 40 13.64 0.62 -5.61
CA GLY A 40 12.63 0.07 -4.73
C GLY A 40 12.99 -1.28 -4.10
N ASP A 41 14.25 -1.53 -3.76
CA ASP A 41 14.68 -2.77 -3.09
C ASP A 41 14.13 -2.88 -1.66
N VAL A 42 12.85 -3.21 -1.57
CA VAL A 42 12.12 -3.50 -0.32
C VAL A 42 11.09 -4.61 -0.53
N ASP A 43 10.60 -5.19 0.57
CA ASP A 43 9.54 -6.20 0.53
C ASP A 43 8.19 -5.53 0.31
N VAL A 44 7.52 -5.92 -0.78
CA VAL A 44 6.17 -5.46 -1.14
C VAL A 44 5.24 -6.66 -1.24
N CYS A 45 4.18 -6.67 -0.45
CA CYS A 45 3.18 -7.74 -0.46
C CYS A 45 1.91 -7.29 -1.19
N VAL A 46 1.45 -8.06 -2.16
CA VAL A 46 0.15 -7.89 -2.81
C VAL A 46 -0.84 -8.87 -2.16
N VAL A 47 -1.81 -8.32 -1.44
CA VAL A 47 -2.90 -9.10 -0.83
C VAL A 47 -4.12 -8.98 -1.73
N ASP A 48 -4.35 -10.02 -2.58
CA ASP A 48 -5.31 -9.94 -3.67
C ASP A 48 -5.78 -11.34 -4.14
N SER A 49 -5.97 -11.54 -5.43
CA SER A 49 -6.43 -12.78 -6.07
C SER A 49 -5.31 -13.79 -6.40
N GLY A 50 -4.11 -13.56 -5.91
CA GLY A 50 -2.90 -14.26 -6.34
C GLY A 50 -2.14 -13.46 -7.41
N VAL A 51 -0.97 -13.95 -7.80
CA VAL A 51 -0.10 -13.30 -8.80
C VAL A 51 0.49 -14.35 -9.72
N ASP A 52 0.48 -14.10 -11.04
CA ASP A 52 1.17 -14.94 -12.04
C ASP A 52 2.65 -14.52 -12.19
N PRO A 53 3.60 -15.28 -11.60
CA PRO A 53 5.02 -14.96 -11.69
C PRO A 53 5.64 -15.21 -13.08
N ALA A 54 4.92 -15.93 -13.96
CA ALA A 54 5.39 -16.20 -15.31
C ALA A 54 5.13 -15.00 -16.26
N HIS A 55 4.31 -14.03 -15.84
CA HIS A 55 4.05 -12.86 -16.65
C HIS A 55 5.31 -11.97 -16.78
N PRO A 56 5.73 -11.58 -18.01
CA PRO A 56 6.97 -10.81 -18.22
C PRO A 56 7.05 -9.46 -17.49
N LEU A 57 5.92 -8.82 -17.24
CA LEU A 57 5.83 -7.54 -16.53
C LEU A 57 5.84 -7.70 -14.99
N VAL A 58 5.77 -8.92 -14.49
CA VAL A 58 5.77 -9.23 -13.04
C VAL A 58 7.10 -9.84 -12.63
N GLY A 59 7.48 -10.96 -13.27
CA GLY A 59 8.67 -11.71 -12.95
C GLY A 59 8.56 -12.50 -11.62
N PRO A 60 9.69 -13.01 -11.10
CA PRO A 60 9.68 -13.91 -9.96
C PRO A 60 9.13 -13.25 -8.69
N LEU A 61 8.44 -14.05 -7.88
CA LEU A 61 7.98 -13.71 -6.54
C LEU A 61 8.98 -14.24 -5.50
N ALA A 62 9.12 -13.50 -4.39
CA ALA A 62 9.87 -13.95 -3.22
C ALA A 62 9.08 -14.99 -2.42
N SER A 63 7.76 -14.86 -2.37
CA SER A 63 6.84 -15.89 -1.86
C SER A 63 5.45 -15.77 -2.50
N ALA A 64 4.75 -16.88 -2.58
CA ALA A 64 3.35 -16.96 -2.99
C ALA A 64 2.59 -17.80 -1.97
N LEU A 65 1.65 -17.17 -1.27
CA LEU A 65 0.84 -17.79 -0.24
C LEU A 65 -0.65 -17.62 -0.55
N ALA A 66 -1.46 -18.48 0.02
CA ALA A 66 -2.92 -18.40 -0.05
C ALA A 66 -3.53 -18.55 1.35
N VAL A 67 -4.60 -17.81 1.59
CA VAL A 67 -5.46 -18.05 2.74
C VAL A 67 -6.58 -18.99 2.29
N VAL A 68 -6.67 -20.13 2.93
CA VAL A 68 -7.74 -21.12 2.71
C VAL A 68 -8.62 -21.21 3.96
N SER A 69 -9.88 -21.61 3.77
CA SER A 69 -10.79 -21.86 4.87
C SER A 69 -11.25 -23.32 4.80
N GLU A 70 -10.98 -24.07 5.86
CA GLU A 70 -11.42 -25.45 6.04
C GLU A 70 -12.14 -25.55 7.39
N ASP A 71 -13.33 -26.12 7.41
CA ASP A 71 -14.18 -26.31 8.61
C ASP A 71 -14.40 -25.03 9.45
N GLY A 72 -14.34 -23.85 8.82
CA GLY A 72 -14.54 -22.56 9.49
C GLY A 72 -13.26 -21.96 10.11
N GLU A 73 -12.14 -22.65 10.03
CA GLU A 73 -10.82 -22.13 10.39
C GLU A 73 -10.07 -21.63 9.15
N THR A 74 -9.23 -20.60 9.32
CA THR A 74 -8.37 -20.09 8.26
C THR A 74 -6.96 -20.61 8.44
N ALA A 75 -6.32 -21.01 7.33
CA ALA A 75 -4.92 -21.42 7.29
C ALA A 75 -4.17 -20.70 6.17
N ILE A 76 -2.89 -20.44 6.41
CA ILE A 76 -1.95 -19.91 5.41
C ILE A 76 -1.21 -21.11 4.81
N VAL A 77 -1.27 -21.23 3.49
CA VAL A 77 -0.61 -22.31 2.74
C VAL A 77 0.19 -21.74 1.57
N GLU A 78 1.09 -22.53 0.99
CA GLU A 78 1.71 -22.18 -0.29
C GLU A 78 0.63 -22.08 -1.37
N ASP A 79 0.77 -21.10 -2.27
CA ASP A 79 -0.21 -20.88 -3.34
C ASP A 79 0.20 -21.62 -4.62
N ASP A 80 -0.37 -22.79 -4.82
CA ASP A 80 -0.19 -23.59 -6.02
C ASP A 80 -1.07 -23.17 -7.21
N LEU A 81 -2.07 -22.30 -6.95
CA LEU A 81 -3.03 -21.89 -7.98
C LEU A 81 -2.62 -20.60 -8.71
N GLY A 82 -1.79 -19.77 -8.07
CA GLY A 82 -1.44 -18.45 -8.58
C GLY A 82 -2.65 -17.52 -8.66
N ASP A 83 -2.70 -16.67 -9.69
CA ASP A 83 -3.79 -15.70 -9.84
C ASP A 83 -5.06 -16.33 -10.42
N VAL A 84 -6.12 -16.33 -9.66
CA VAL A 84 -7.40 -16.96 -10.04
C VAL A 84 -8.37 -16.02 -10.76
N CYS A 85 -8.07 -14.71 -10.86
CA CYS A 85 -8.94 -13.78 -11.59
C CYS A 85 -8.18 -12.68 -12.38
N GLY A 86 -6.87 -12.55 -12.20
CA GLY A 86 -6.01 -11.62 -12.95
C GLY A 86 -5.76 -10.28 -12.26
N HIS A 87 -6.53 -9.94 -11.24
CA HIS A 87 -6.45 -8.64 -10.60
C HIS A 87 -5.14 -8.44 -9.80
N GLY A 88 -4.69 -9.44 -9.05
CA GLY A 88 -3.42 -9.36 -8.31
C GLY A 88 -2.20 -9.30 -9.23
N THR A 89 -2.22 -10.01 -10.38
CA THR A 89 -1.18 -9.91 -11.42
C THR A 89 -1.10 -8.51 -12.00
N ALA A 90 -2.24 -7.86 -12.23
CA ALA A 90 -2.31 -6.48 -12.67
C ALA A 90 -1.67 -5.52 -11.65
N CYS A 91 -2.02 -5.65 -10.37
CA CYS A 91 -1.45 -4.86 -9.29
C CYS A 91 0.07 -5.07 -9.15
N ALA A 92 0.51 -6.32 -9.19
CA ALA A 92 1.93 -6.68 -9.11
C ALA A 92 2.75 -6.11 -10.28
N GLY A 93 2.23 -6.17 -11.51
CA GLY A 93 2.86 -5.61 -12.69
C GLY A 93 3.01 -4.08 -12.61
N ILE A 94 2.01 -3.37 -12.09
CA ILE A 94 2.10 -1.93 -11.85
C ILE A 94 3.20 -1.61 -10.84
N ILE A 95 3.23 -2.31 -9.70
CA ILE A 95 4.28 -2.12 -8.68
C ILE A 95 5.66 -2.37 -9.26
N ARG A 96 5.85 -3.49 -9.98
CA ARG A 96 7.12 -3.86 -10.60
C ARG A 96 7.59 -2.85 -11.62
N SER A 97 6.67 -2.22 -12.36
CA SER A 97 7.03 -1.20 -13.36
C SER A 97 7.67 0.05 -12.75
N LEU A 98 7.31 0.38 -11.50
CA LEU A 98 7.85 1.53 -10.75
C LEU A 98 9.05 1.15 -9.88
N ALA A 99 8.95 0.03 -9.19
CA ALA A 99 9.95 -0.50 -8.27
C ALA A 99 10.51 -1.84 -8.79
N PRO A 100 11.36 -1.81 -9.82
CA PRO A 100 11.79 -3.04 -10.51
C PRO A 100 12.60 -4.00 -9.64
N ASP A 101 13.26 -3.53 -8.60
CA ASP A 101 14.08 -4.34 -7.72
C ASP A 101 13.34 -4.75 -6.42
N CYS A 102 12.05 -4.41 -6.26
CA CYS A 102 11.29 -4.81 -5.08
C CYS A 102 11.19 -6.35 -4.98
N ARG A 103 11.25 -6.86 -3.76
CA ARG A 103 10.92 -8.26 -3.50
C ARG A 103 9.40 -8.38 -3.39
N LEU A 104 8.76 -8.89 -4.45
CA LEU A 104 7.31 -9.07 -4.48
C LEU A 104 6.92 -10.35 -3.76
N HIS A 105 5.91 -10.22 -2.90
CA HIS A 105 5.21 -11.30 -2.21
C HIS A 105 3.75 -11.28 -2.61
N SER A 106 3.12 -12.43 -2.68
CA SER A 106 1.70 -12.57 -2.99
C SER A 106 0.99 -13.32 -1.87
N ILE A 107 -0.15 -12.79 -1.43
CA ILE A 107 -1.08 -13.50 -0.54
C ILE A 107 -2.46 -13.50 -1.21
N ARG A 108 -2.87 -14.67 -1.69
CA ARG A 108 -4.19 -14.84 -2.29
C ARG A 108 -5.27 -14.97 -1.21
N VAL A 109 -6.19 -14.03 -1.21
CA VAL A 109 -7.35 -13.96 -0.31
C VAL A 109 -8.69 -13.94 -1.06
N LEU A 110 -8.65 -13.78 -2.39
CA LEU A 110 -9.82 -13.80 -3.27
C LEU A 110 -9.88 -15.10 -4.06
N GLY A 111 -11.11 -15.58 -4.27
CA GLY A 111 -11.40 -16.65 -5.21
C GLY A 111 -11.69 -16.14 -6.63
N ALA A 112 -12.07 -17.07 -7.51
CA ALA A 112 -12.51 -16.76 -8.86
C ALA A 112 -13.68 -15.76 -8.84
N GLY A 113 -13.65 -14.74 -9.71
CA GLY A 113 -14.62 -13.66 -9.72
C GLY A 113 -14.34 -12.49 -8.77
N ALA A 114 -13.12 -12.37 -8.28
CA ALA A 114 -12.67 -11.32 -7.36
C ALA A 114 -13.54 -11.19 -6.09
N THR A 115 -14.04 -12.31 -5.57
CA THR A 115 -14.84 -12.36 -4.34
C THR A 115 -14.11 -13.14 -3.27
N GLY A 116 -14.16 -12.65 -2.03
CA GLY A 116 -13.57 -13.30 -0.88
C GLY A 116 -14.41 -13.10 0.38
N ALA A 117 -14.29 -14.00 1.32
CA ALA A 117 -14.79 -13.77 2.66
C ALA A 117 -13.90 -12.77 3.37
N ALA A 118 -14.47 -11.85 4.14
CA ALA A 118 -13.66 -10.84 4.85
C ALA A 118 -12.68 -11.47 5.85
N ASP A 119 -13.02 -12.63 6.40
CA ASP A 119 -12.13 -13.39 7.29
C ASP A 119 -10.82 -13.80 6.60
N LEU A 120 -10.86 -14.13 5.28
CA LEU A 120 -9.65 -14.43 4.50
C LEU A 120 -8.80 -13.17 4.31
N ILE A 121 -9.43 -12.01 4.07
CA ILE A 121 -8.73 -10.72 3.94
C ILE A 121 -8.05 -10.36 5.27
N LEU A 122 -8.75 -10.52 6.40
CA LEU A 122 -8.20 -10.27 7.73
C LEU A 122 -7.00 -11.18 8.03
N ALA A 123 -7.13 -12.48 7.78
CA ALA A 123 -6.05 -13.44 8.00
C ALA A 123 -4.83 -13.16 7.10
N GLY A 124 -5.04 -12.86 5.83
CA GLY A 124 -3.97 -12.51 4.89
C GLY A 124 -3.27 -11.20 5.25
N LEU A 125 -4.04 -10.18 5.65
CA LEU A 125 -3.49 -8.91 6.08
C LEU A 125 -2.68 -9.06 7.38
N ARG A 126 -3.20 -9.78 8.38
CA ARG A 126 -2.49 -10.10 9.62
C ARG A 126 -1.17 -10.78 9.33
N HIS A 127 -1.18 -11.83 8.51
CA HIS A 127 0.03 -12.54 8.12
C HIS A 127 1.05 -11.62 7.43
N ALA A 128 0.60 -10.76 6.51
CA ALA A 128 1.49 -9.81 5.81
C ALA A 128 2.17 -8.82 6.78
N ILE A 129 1.45 -8.37 7.82
CA ILE A 129 1.98 -7.47 8.85
C ILE A 129 3.00 -8.21 9.73
N GLU A 130 2.64 -9.41 10.22
CA GLU A 130 3.51 -10.24 11.07
C GLU A 130 4.79 -10.70 10.35
N ALA A 131 4.72 -10.94 9.04
CA ALA A 131 5.88 -11.23 8.20
C ALA A 131 6.82 -10.02 8.01
N GLY A 132 6.39 -8.82 8.40
CA GLY A 132 7.22 -7.61 8.38
C GLY A 132 7.39 -7.00 6.99
N HIS A 133 6.46 -7.23 6.07
CA HIS A 133 6.50 -6.58 4.76
C HIS A 133 6.42 -5.06 4.91
N ARG A 134 7.32 -4.35 4.23
CA ARG A 134 7.43 -2.88 4.35
C ARG A 134 6.28 -2.13 3.69
N VAL A 135 5.75 -2.69 2.60
CA VAL A 135 4.59 -2.14 1.89
C VAL A 135 3.60 -3.26 1.63
N ILE A 136 2.35 -3.03 1.96
CA ILE A 136 1.23 -3.92 1.62
C ILE A 136 0.31 -3.16 0.68
N SER A 137 0.11 -3.71 -0.51
CA SER A 137 -0.86 -3.24 -1.49
C SER A 137 -2.16 -4.02 -1.33
N LEU A 138 -3.24 -3.33 -0.96
CA LEU A 138 -4.56 -3.89 -0.72
C LEU A 138 -5.58 -3.20 -1.62
N SER A 139 -5.76 -3.73 -2.83
CA SER A 139 -6.74 -3.19 -3.80
C SER A 139 -8.15 -3.75 -3.59
N LEU A 140 -8.52 -3.96 -2.34
CA LEU A 140 -9.78 -4.53 -1.89
C LEU A 140 -10.39 -3.70 -0.77
N SER A 141 -11.72 -3.83 -0.60
CA SER A 141 -12.42 -3.27 0.55
C SER A 141 -13.69 -4.06 0.87
N THR A 142 -14.19 -3.91 2.09
CA THR A 142 -15.46 -4.50 2.50
C THR A 142 -16.43 -3.42 3.01
N THR A 143 -17.70 -3.52 2.60
CA THR A 143 -18.79 -2.67 3.11
C THR A 143 -19.41 -3.24 4.40
N LYS A 144 -18.99 -4.43 4.84
CA LYS A 144 -19.55 -5.09 6.01
C LYS A 144 -18.99 -4.49 7.29
N ARG A 145 -19.77 -3.63 7.93
CA ARG A 145 -19.39 -2.89 9.16
C ARG A 145 -18.88 -3.76 10.31
N ARG A 146 -19.32 -5.02 10.41
CA ARG A 146 -18.87 -5.94 11.46
C ARG A 146 -17.37 -6.23 11.45
N PHE A 147 -16.69 -5.99 10.31
CA PHE A 147 -15.25 -6.17 10.19
C PHE A 147 -14.45 -4.87 10.34
N ALA A 148 -15.14 -3.74 10.53
CA ALA A 148 -14.47 -2.44 10.57
C ALA A 148 -13.52 -2.30 11.76
N GLU A 149 -13.91 -2.82 12.92
CA GLU A 149 -13.10 -2.77 14.15
C GLU A 149 -11.80 -3.55 13.98
N GLU A 150 -11.88 -4.81 13.59
CA GLU A 150 -10.70 -5.66 13.40
C GLU A 150 -9.79 -5.16 12.27
N LEU A 151 -10.36 -4.66 11.16
CA LEU A 151 -9.57 -4.01 10.10
C LEU A 151 -8.88 -2.73 10.59
N HIS A 152 -9.51 -1.98 11.51
CA HIS A 152 -8.91 -0.79 12.10
C HIS A 152 -7.73 -1.15 13.02
N GLU A 153 -7.89 -2.17 13.86
CA GLU A 153 -6.82 -2.70 14.70
C GLU A 153 -5.63 -3.16 13.85
N LEU A 154 -5.86 -3.94 12.78
CA LEU A 154 -4.81 -4.36 11.87
C LEU A 154 -4.14 -3.20 11.12
N ALA A 155 -4.89 -2.17 10.76
CA ALA A 155 -4.32 -0.99 10.11
C ALA A 155 -3.44 -0.17 11.07
N ASP A 156 -3.81 -0.09 12.35
CA ASP A 156 -3.00 0.55 13.38
C ASP A 156 -1.78 -0.31 13.75
N ASP A 157 -1.93 -1.64 13.81
CA ASP A 157 -0.82 -2.57 13.99
C ASP A 157 0.22 -2.41 12.87
N ALA A 158 -0.22 -2.37 11.60
CA ALA A 158 0.65 -2.09 10.47
C ALA A 158 1.40 -0.77 10.65
N TYR A 159 0.68 0.29 11.02
CA TYR A 159 1.24 1.63 11.24
C TYR A 159 2.33 1.62 12.32
N PHE A 160 2.10 0.98 13.46
CA PHE A 160 3.06 0.93 14.56
C PHE A 160 4.22 -0.03 14.31
N HIS A 161 4.04 -1.04 13.46
CA HIS A 161 5.11 -1.93 12.97
C HIS A 161 5.89 -1.36 11.79
N ARG A 162 5.61 -0.10 11.39
CA ARG A 162 6.24 0.58 10.25
C ARG A 162 5.98 -0.10 8.90
N THR A 163 4.90 -0.83 8.80
CA THR A 163 4.37 -1.36 7.55
C THR A 163 3.46 -0.30 6.91
N ILE A 164 3.65 -0.04 5.64
CA ILE A 164 2.83 0.90 4.87
C ILE A 164 1.68 0.14 4.23
N LEU A 165 0.48 0.37 4.72
CA LEU A 165 -0.72 -0.17 4.11
C LEU A 165 -1.29 0.83 3.11
N VAL A 166 -1.28 0.47 1.82
CA VAL A 166 -1.85 1.26 0.72
C VAL A 166 -3.13 0.57 0.26
N ALA A 167 -4.25 1.26 0.32
CA ALA A 167 -5.54 0.69 -0.07
C ALA A 167 -6.29 1.58 -1.07
N SER A 168 -6.95 0.93 -2.03
CA SER A 168 -7.79 1.62 -3.00
C SER A 168 -9.11 2.07 -2.35
N ALA A 169 -9.54 3.29 -2.67
CA ALA A 169 -10.89 3.72 -2.39
C ALA A 169 -11.90 2.86 -3.16
N HIS A 170 -13.11 2.73 -2.64
CA HIS A 170 -14.16 2.00 -3.34
C HIS A 170 -14.58 2.72 -4.63
N ASN A 171 -14.85 1.97 -5.71
CA ASN A 171 -15.27 2.57 -7.00
C ASN A 171 -16.67 3.20 -6.97
N LEU A 172 -17.47 2.92 -5.95
CA LEU A 172 -18.76 3.53 -5.71
C LEU A 172 -18.72 4.40 -4.46
N PRO A 173 -19.57 5.42 -4.33
CA PRO A 173 -19.62 6.30 -3.17
C PRO A 173 -20.31 5.62 -1.96
N VAL A 174 -19.69 4.54 -1.47
CA VAL A 174 -20.17 3.75 -0.33
C VAL A 174 -19.11 3.68 0.76
N ASP A 175 -19.58 3.56 2.01
CA ASP A 175 -18.67 3.32 3.13
C ASP A 175 -18.09 1.92 3.04
N SER A 176 -16.77 1.84 2.98
CA SER A 176 -16.03 0.59 2.99
C SER A 176 -14.66 0.73 3.64
N TYR A 177 -14.07 -0.35 4.03
CA TYR A 177 -12.86 -0.41 4.85
C TYR A 177 -11.83 -1.35 4.21
N PRO A 178 -10.49 -1.13 4.41
CA PRO A 178 -9.86 -0.25 5.40
C PRO A 178 -9.46 1.13 4.89
N TRP A 179 -9.63 1.48 3.61
CA TRP A 179 -9.09 2.70 3.00
C TRP A 179 -9.50 4.02 3.70
N ARG A 180 -10.57 4.00 4.51
CA ARG A 180 -11.04 5.18 5.27
C ARG A 180 -10.30 5.44 6.58
N PHE A 181 -9.41 4.53 7.00
CA PHE A 181 -8.66 4.72 8.25
C PHE A 181 -7.45 5.61 8.03
N SER A 182 -7.17 6.50 8.99
CA SER A 182 -6.05 7.44 8.90
C SER A 182 -4.67 6.78 8.98
N SER A 183 -4.57 5.56 9.47
CA SER A 183 -3.36 4.73 9.45
C SER A 183 -3.06 4.14 8.06
N VAL A 184 -4.04 4.16 7.13
CA VAL A 184 -3.92 3.65 5.75
C VAL A 184 -3.64 4.79 4.78
N ILE A 185 -2.85 4.55 3.72
CA ILE A 185 -2.75 5.45 2.58
C ILE A 185 -3.87 5.11 1.61
N SER A 186 -4.87 5.98 1.53
CA SER A 186 -6.03 5.79 0.65
C SER A 186 -5.81 6.42 -0.72
N VAL A 187 -6.15 5.66 -1.78
CA VAL A 187 -5.87 6.07 -3.16
C VAL A 187 -7.11 5.99 -4.04
N GLY A 188 -7.41 7.10 -4.69
CA GLY A 188 -8.36 7.20 -5.80
C GLY A 188 -7.64 7.28 -7.15
N SER A 189 -8.41 7.24 -8.25
CA SER A 189 -7.87 7.25 -9.60
C SER A 189 -7.98 8.61 -10.28
N HIS A 190 -6.99 8.91 -11.13
CA HIS A 190 -7.01 9.97 -12.15
C HIS A 190 -6.63 9.41 -13.51
N GLU A 191 -6.75 10.23 -14.56
CA GLU A 191 -6.57 9.82 -15.97
C GLU A 191 -5.18 10.16 -16.56
N GLU A 192 -4.29 10.85 -15.81
CA GLU A 192 -2.95 11.15 -16.30
C GLU A 192 -2.17 9.88 -16.64
N ARG A 193 -1.43 9.93 -17.76
CA ARG A 193 -0.74 8.74 -18.28
C ARG A 193 0.61 8.46 -17.65
N ASP A 194 1.27 9.50 -17.11
CA ASP A 194 2.56 9.34 -16.42
C ASP A 194 2.32 8.62 -15.08
N PRO A 195 2.91 7.43 -14.86
CA PRO A 195 2.73 6.66 -13.63
C PRO A 195 3.33 7.34 -12.40
N LEU A 196 4.18 8.34 -12.58
CA LEU A 196 4.76 9.13 -11.50
C LEU A 196 3.99 10.44 -11.21
N VAL A 197 2.86 10.66 -11.87
CA VAL A 197 1.95 11.76 -11.51
C VAL A 197 0.99 11.27 -10.44
N TRP A 198 0.96 11.95 -9.30
CA TRP A 198 -0.08 11.78 -8.28
C TRP A 198 -0.42 13.13 -7.66
N TYR A 199 -1.63 13.24 -7.16
CA TYR A 199 -2.15 14.44 -6.53
C TYR A 199 -2.47 14.17 -5.07
N ALA A 200 -2.09 15.10 -4.19
CA ALA A 200 -2.54 15.10 -2.80
C ALA A 200 -3.93 15.71 -2.72
N ASN A 201 -4.83 15.05 -1.99
CA ASN A 201 -6.16 15.57 -1.74
C ASN A 201 -6.17 16.35 -0.42
N PRO A 202 -6.51 17.65 -0.44
CA PRO A 202 -6.60 18.45 0.78
C PRO A 202 -7.82 18.10 1.64
N ASP A 203 -8.80 17.37 1.08
CA ASP A 203 -10.07 17.05 1.74
C ASP A 203 -10.28 15.51 1.79
N PRO A 204 -9.70 14.81 2.79
CA PRO A 204 -9.83 13.37 2.95
C PRO A 204 -11.32 12.94 3.11
N PRO A 205 -11.67 11.64 2.97
CA PRO A 205 -10.84 10.50 3.36
C PRO A 205 -9.95 9.90 2.25
N VAL A 206 -10.12 10.21 0.99
CA VAL A 206 -9.13 9.81 -0.03
C VAL A 206 -7.94 10.76 0.08
N GLU A 207 -6.75 10.24 0.35
CA GLU A 207 -5.56 11.06 0.58
C GLU A 207 -4.82 11.41 -0.70
N LEU A 208 -4.73 10.45 -1.64
CA LEU A 208 -3.98 10.60 -2.88
C LEU A 208 -4.80 10.16 -4.08
N PHE A 209 -4.56 10.78 -5.22
CA PHE A 209 -5.04 10.31 -6.51
C PHE A 209 -3.84 9.93 -7.38
N ALA A 210 -3.88 8.74 -7.98
CA ALA A 210 -2.86 8.21 -8.87
C ALA A 210 -3.48 7.66 -10.15
N ARG A 211 -2.65 7.29 -11.12
CA ARG A 211 -3.11 6.74 -12.39
C ARG A 211 -3.95 5.49 -12.18
N GLY A 212 -5.20 5.50 -12.65
CA GLY A 212 -6.12 4.37 -12.50
C GLY A 212 -7.15 4.29 -13.64
N VAL A 213 -7.06 5.17 -14.65
CA VAL A 213 -7.95 5.19 -15.81
C VAL A 213 -7.19 4.75 -17.05
N ASP A 214 -7.77 3.83 -17.83
CA ASP A 214 -7.19 3.29 -19.07
C ASP A 214 -5.74 2.82 -18.89
N VAL A 215 -5.48 2.07 -17.82
CA VAL A 215 -4.17 1.53 -17.48
C VAL A 215 -3.96 0.22 -18.23
N GLU A 216 -2.84 0.11 -18.95
CA GLU A 216 -2.40 -1.17 -19.48
C GLU A 216 -1.75 -1.99 -18.36
N VAL A 217 -2.31 -3.17 -18.09
CA VAL A 217 -1.94 -4.01 -16.95
C VAL A 217 -1.58 -5.41 -17.39
N ALA A 218 -0.70 -6.06 -16.63
CA ALA A 218 -0.40 -7.48 -16.76
C ALA A 218 -1.65 -8.32 -16.47
N TRP A 219 -1.83 -9.41 -17.20
CA TRP A 219 -2.93 -10.35 -16.98
C TRP A 219 -2.43 -11.79 -17.13
N PRO A 220 -2.93 -12.76 -16.36
CA PRO A 220 -2.48 -14.15 -16.45
C PRO A 220 -2.43 -14.70 -17.86
N GLY A 221 -1.43 -15.54 -18.12
CA GLY A 221 -1.21 -16.09 -19.46
C GLY A 221 -0.37 -15.20 -20.39
N GLY A 222 0.33 -14.20 -19.84
CA GLY A 222 1.28 -13.37 -20.56
C GLY A 222 0.65 -12.28 -21.45
N VAL A 223 -0.64 -12.00 -21.26
CA VAL A 223 -1.35 -10.96 -22.02
C VAL A 223 -1.44 -9.66 -21.22
N THR A 224 -1.77 -8.56 -21.89
CA THR A 224 -2.09 -7.29 -21.26
C THR A 224 -3.53 -6.90 -21.54
N LEU A 225 -4.16 -6.21 -20.59
CA LEU A 225 -5.50 -5.65 -20.73
C LEU A 225 -5.48 -4.15 -20.39
N ARG A 226 -6.50 -3.42 -20.87
CA ARG A 226 -6.76 -2.06 -20.43
C ARG A 226 -7.88 -2.04 -19.41
N CYS A 227 -7.57 -1.50 -18.23
CA CYS A 227 -8.46 -1.50 -17.09
C CYS A 227 -8.62 -0.10 -16.50
N THR A 228 -9.77 0.13 -15.84
CA THR A 228 -10.07 1.37 -15.12
C THR A 228 -10.63 1.03 -13.74
N GLY A 229 -10.10 1.68 -12.71
CA GLY A 229 -10.55 1.53 -11.32
C GLY A 229 -9.54 2.06 -10.32
N ASN A 230 -10.01 2.43 -9.14
CA ASN A 230 -9.16 2.84 -8.02
C ASN A 230 -8.18 1.74 -7.62
N SER A 231 -8.55 0.47 -7.85
CA SER A 231 -7.71 -0.69 -7.58
C SER A 231 -6.43 -0.73 -8.43
N PHE A 232 -6.37 -0.02 -9.56
CA PHE A 232 -5.16 0.14 -10.37
C PHE A 232 -4.38 1.40 -10.00
N ALA A 233 -4.97 2.33 -9.25
CA ALA A 233 -4.28 3.51 -8.74
C ALA A 233 -3.46 3.21 -7.48
N ALA A 234 -3.98 2.43 -6.55
CA ALA A 234 -3.30 2.07 -5.30
C ALA A 234 -1.92 1.42 -5.53
N PRO A 235 -1.73 0.45 -6.44
CA PRO A 235 -0.42 -0.13 -6.70
C PRO A 235 0.62 0.86 -7.27
N HIS A 236 0.22 1.96 -7.94
CA HIS A 236 1.16 3.02 -8.31
C HIS A 236 1.74 3.68 -7.05
N ILE A 237 0.90 4.02 -6.07
CA ILE A 237 1.36 4.60 -4.81
C ILE A 237 2.18 3.59 -4.00
N ALA A 238 1.82 2.30 -4.02
CA ALA A 238 2.63 1.25 -3.39
C ALA A 238 4.03 1.15 -4.01
N GLY A 239 4.14 1.25 -5.34
CA GLY A 239 5.42 1.29 -6.05
C GLY A 239 6.24 2.54 -5.70
N VAL A 240 5.62 3.73 -5.65
CA VAL A 240 6.29 4.96 -5.21
C VAL A 240 6.74 4.85 -3.75
N ALA A 241 5.90 4.30 -2.86
CA ALA A 241 6.26 4.05 -1.46
C ALA A 241 7.49 3.13 -1.35
N ALA A 242 7.57 2.09 -2.17
CA ALA A 242 8.73 1.21 -2.24
C ALA A 242 10.00 1.96 -2.68
N LEU A 243 9.90 2.83 -3.69
CA LEU A 243 11.03 3.67 -4.12
C LEU A 243 11.53 4.58 -3.00
N VAL A 244 10.62 5.23 -2.28
CA VAL A 244 10.97 6.13 -1.15
C VAL A 244 11.62 5.34 -0.02
N LEU A 245 11.03 4.21 0.39
CA LEU A 245 11.52 3.41 1.51
C LEU A 245 12.85 2.70 1.22
N ALA A 246 13.14 2.36 -0.02
CA ALA A 246 14.44 1.82 -0.40
C ALA A 246 15.56 2.85 -0.20
N LYS A 247 15.26 4.14 -0.36
CA LYS A 247 16.21 5.24 -0.14
C LYS A 247 16.22 5.73 1.31
N HIS A 248 15.09 5.65 1.98
CA HIS A 248 14.86 6.15 3.34
C HIS A 248 14.17 5.08 4.21
N PRO A 249 14.87 3.97 4.55
CA PRO A 249 14.27 2.83 5.24
C PRO A 249 13.78 3.14 6.67
N GLU A 250 14.28 4.22 7.26
CA GLU A 250 13.94 4.67 8.61
C GLU A 250 12.61 5.41 8.71
N LEU A 251 12.02 5.84 7.58
CA LEU A 251 10.78 6.61 7.59
C LEU A 251 9.64 5.83 8.24
N THR A 252 8.94 6.51 9.13
CA THR A 252 7.68 6.04 9.70
C THR A 252 6.53 6.21 8.69
N PRO A 253 5.39 5.54 8.86
CA PRO A 253 4.24 5.74 7.98
C PRO A 253 3.78 7.19 7.91
N TYR A 254 3.80 7.92 9.02
CA TYR A 254 3.50 9.35 9.05
C TYR A 254 4.45 10.19 8.19
N GLN A 255 5.75 9.93 8.32
CA GLN A 255 6.77 10.64 7.53
C GLN A 255 6.65 10.31 6.05
N LEU A 256 6.42 9.03 5.69
CA LEU A 256 6.18 8.66 4.30
C LEU A 256 4.94 9.34 3.72
N LYS A 257 3.82 9.38 4.45
CA LYS A 257 2.64 10.15 4.02
C LYS A 257 2.98 11.61 3.76
N SER A 258 3.74 12.22 4.66
CA SER A 258 4.19 13.61 4.51
C SER A 258 5.07 13.79 3.26
N VAL A 259 5.99 12.86 2.99
CA VAL A 259 6.82 12.86 1.77
C VAL A 259 5.95 12.76 0.52
N LEU A 260 4.99 11.82 0.50
CA LEU A 260 4.08 11.66 -0.65
C LEU A 260 3.23 12.91 -0.89
N HIS A 261 2.75 13.56 0.18
CA HIS A 261 2.02 14.83 0.06
C HIS A 261 2.90 15.96 -0.49
N LEU A 262 4.12 16.11 0.02
CA LEU A 262 5.03 17.19 -0.40
C LEU A 262 5.59 17.01 -1.81
N THR A 263 5.67 15.78 -2.28
CA THR A 263 6.16 15.45 -3.63
C THR A 263 5.04 15.21 -4.63
N ALA A 264 3.79 15.38 -4.23
CA ALA A 264 2.63 15.34 -5.13
C ALA A 264 2.71 16.46 -6.17
N THR A 265 2.13 16.22 -7.34
CA THR A 265 2.18 17.15 -8.48
C THR A 265 1.55 18.51 -8.16
N ASN A 266 0.56 18.53 -7.28
CA ASN A 266 -0.12 19.74 -6.83
C ASN A 266 0.41 20.31 -5.50
N ALA A 267 1.49 19.76 -4.94
CA ALA A 267 2.06 20.25 -3.67
C ALA A 267 2.80 21.59 -3.81
N GLY A 268 3.22 21.96 -5.02
CA GLY A 268 3.85 23.22 -5.35
C GLY A 268 2.84 24.25 -5.87
N GLY A 269 1.77 24.52 -5.14
CA GLY A 269 0.92 25.66 -5.40
C GLY A 269 1.73 26.93 -5.24
N GLU A 270 1.85 27.71 -6.33
CA GLU A 270 2.43 29.06 -6.31
C GLU A 270 1.77 29.87 -5.19
N GLY A 271 2.61 30.37 -4.27
CA GLY A 271 2.25 31.47 -3.40
C GLY A 271 2.29 32.78 -4.15
#